data_5ac8cfd43ed29695400c3a1c8be0a690
#
_entry.id   5ac8cfd43ed29695400c3a1c8be0a690
#
_cell.length_a   1.000
_cell.length_b   1.000
_cell.length_c   1.000
_cell.angle_alpha   90.00
_cell.angle_beta   90.00
_cell.angle_gamma   90.00
#
_symmetry.space_group_name_H-M   'P 1'
#
loop_
_entity.id
_entity.type
_entity.pdbx_description
1 polymer ?
#
loop_
_entity_poly.entity_id
_entity_poly.type
_entity_poly.pdbx_seq_one_letter_code
_entity_poly.pdbx_strand_id
1 'polypeptide(L)'
;MAGIVSGVNVITEFETPESASYSGYIDYMNKEQGKQEQYKEYNDYLAKTDSLFTMEKDNLSENEIKELKSLFEKAQENGSVLWKTVISFDNRWLEQNGIYDMKSDILNETKMREAIRKGIDAMLNNEGLQHAFWSAGIHYDTDNIHVHVATVEPIPMRQKKFFKQYTVSRNEKNKLVHKKPVLNGKGEQVVKEEYVGVFKASSIKLCKSAVANEIMQQRDVTLEINSIIRDQILKNKANISFRMDPKLQEQFFKVYEMLPDCPKNMWKYGQNIMKPIRSEIDELSDLYLSVYHGEEMKRIKELLKIQAARYMAAYGDTGKDYGIGKMEDLHKRLGNIILAEMRTFALEEKENEQEKFDGSVALDSLDSV
;
A
#
# COMPACT_ATOMS: atom_id res chain seq x y z
N MET A 1 14.29 26.53 -1.64
CA MET A 1 13.24 25.80 -0.89
C MET A 1 13.84 24.49 -0.45
N ALA A 2 13.88 24.20 0.85
CA ALA A 2 14.29 22.90 1.34
C ALA A 2 13.27 21.86 0.83
N GLY A 3 13.76 20.80 0.16
CA GLY A 3 12.87 19.74 -0.34
C GLY A 3 12.12 19.09 0.82
N ILE A 4 10.88 18.69 0.60
CA ILE A 4 10.08 17.95 1.59
C ILE A 4 10.79 16.63 1.88
N VAL A 5 11.25 16.46 3.12
CA VAL A 5 11.89 15.22 3.59
C VAL A 5 10.80 14.16 3.77
N SER A 6 11.05 12.95 3.31
CA SER A 6 10.11 11.83 3.50
C SER A 6 10.00 11.45 4.99
N GLY A 7 8.78 11.40 5.52
CA GLY A 7 8.52 11.04 6.93
C GLY A 7 8.95 9.61 7.30
N VAL A 8 9.01 8.69 6.33
CA VAL A 8 9.46 7.30 6.52
C VAL A 8 10.44 6.93 5.41
N ASN A 9 11.52 6.25 5.75
CA ASN A 9 12.45 5.64 4.81
C ASN A 9 12.68 4.17 5.17
N VAL A 10 12.79 3.29 4.17
CA VAL A 10 13.03 1.86 4.36
C VAL A 10 14.21 1.44 3.50
N ILE A 11 15.24 0.89 4.13
CA ILE A 11 16.42 0.35 3.48
C ILE A 11 16.55 -1.11 3.91
N THR A 12 16.80 -2.00 2.96
CA THR A 12 17.02 -3.43 3.22
C THR A 12 18.33 -3.87 2.58
N GLU A 13 19.18 -4.47 3.38
CA GLU A 13 20.41 -5.14 2.98
C GLU A 13 20.31 -6.62 3.35
N PHE A 14 21.18 -7.45 2.82
CA PHE A 14 21.26 -8.85 3.21
C PHE A 14 22.70 -9.31 3.38
N GLU A 15 22.87 -10.31 4.23
CA GLU A 15 24.14 -10.99 4.49
C GLU A 15 23.98 -12.48 4.15
N THR A 16 25.05 -13.04 3.58
CA THR A 16 25.12 -14.49 3.37
C THR A 16 25.65 -15.17 4.63
N PRO A 17 25.44 -16.48 4.82
CA PRO A 17 25.87 -17.20 6.01
C PRO A 17 27.37 -17.10 6.32
N GLU A 18 28.19 -16.87 5.29
CA GLU A 18 29.65 -16.79 5.42
C GLU A 18 30.12 -15.36 5.75
N SER A 19 29.28 -14.33 5.59
CA SER A 19 29.69 -12.93 5.67
C SER A 19 29.46 -12.25 7.02
N ALA A 20 28.61 -12.83 7.89
CA ALA A 20 28.25 -12.20 9.16
C ALA A 20 27.92 -13.24 10.24
N SER A 21 27.96 -12.82 11.52
CA SER A 21 27.39 -13.57 12.65
C SER A 21 25.94 -13.14 12.85
N TYR A 22 24.99 -14.04 12.71
CA TYR A 22 23.55 -13.74 12.82
C TYR A 22 23.14 -13.49 14.26
N SER A 23 23.66 -14.28 15.22
CA SER A 23 23.45 -14.02 16.65
C SER A 23 24.09 -12.73 17.10
N GLY A 24 25.27 -12.38 16.55
CA GLY A 24 25.95 -11.12 16.81
C GLY A 24 25.14 -9.88 16.36
N TYR A 25 24.34 -9.98 15.32
CA TYR A 25 23.43 -8.90 14.92
C TYR A 25 22.27 -8.71 15.90
N ILE A 26 21.78 -9.78 16.51
CA ILE A 26 20.81 -9.70 17.61
C ILE A 26 21.41 -8.95 18.81
N ASP A 27 22.68 -9.25 19.17
CA ASP A 27 23.38 -8.52 20.24
C ASP A 27 23.56 -7.04 19.92
N TYR A 28 23.88 -6.70 18.68
CA TYR A 28 23.99 -5.31 18.24
C TYR A 28 22.66 -4.56 18.43
N MET A 29 21.55 -5.12 17.96
CA MET A 29 20.22 -4.52 18.12
C MET A 29 19.82 -4.35 19.59
N ASN A 30 20.26 -5.26 20.46
CA ASN A 30 19.94 -5.24 21.89
C ASN A 30 20.82 -4.26 22.68
N LYS A 31 22.08 -4.04 22.28
CA LYS A 31 23.06 -3.20 23.01
C LYS A 31 22.84 -1.70 22.84
N GLU A 32 22.41 -1.25 21.69
CA GLU A 32 22.22 0.19 21.43
C GLU A 32 21.02 0.76 22.20
N GLN A 33 20.12 -0.09 22.67
CA GLN A 33 18.99 0.29 23.53
C GLN A 33 19.44 0.67 24.96
N GLY A 34 20.62 0.26 25.38
CA GLY A 34 21.13 0.42 26.76
C GLY A 34 21.73 1.80 27.11
N LYS A 35 21.81 2.75 26.17
CA LYS A 35 22.42 4.08 26.46
C LYS A 35 21.45 5.08 27.14
N GLN A 36 20.19 4.77 27.30
CA GLN A 36 19.21 5.61 28.00
C GLN A 36 19.20 5.45 29.54
N GLU A 37 20.18 4.82 30.14
CA GLU A 37 20.22 4.62 31.60
C GLU A 37 20.23 5.90 32.45
N GLN A 38 20.51 7.08 31.86
CA GLN A 38 20.58 8.36 32.60
C GLN A 38 19.22 9.02 32.88
N TYR A 39 18.10 8.53 32.29
CA TYR A 39 16.76 9.07 32.52
C TYR A 39 15.84 8.15 33.36
N LYS A 40 16.40 7.17 34.04
CA LYS A 40 15.68 6.13 34.80
C LYS A 40 14.84 6.63 35.97
N GLU A 41 15.17 7.78 36.57
CA GLU A 41 14.49 8.25 37.82
C GLU A 41 13.06 8.77 37.62
N TYR A 42 12.66 9.15 36.41
CA TYR A 42 11.30 9.65 36.15
C TYR A 42 10.36 8.63 35.47
N ASN A 43 10.88 7.53 34.96
CA ASN A 43 10.16 6.57 34.12
C ASN A 43 10.03 5.15 34.66
N ASP A 44 10.24 4.92 35.96
CA ASP A 44 10.09 3.56 36.57
C ASP A 44 8.70 2.93 36.39
N TYR A 45 7.70 3.72 35.99
CA TYR A 45 6.35 3.22 35.68
C TYR A 45 6.18 2.83 34.20
N LEU A 46 7.03 3.31 33.31
CA LEU A 46 7.02 3.00 31.85
C LEU A 46 8.22 2.13 31.42
N ALA A 47 9.08 1.79 32.34
CA ALA A 47 10.39 1.15 32.10
C ALA A 47 10.31 -0.35 31.84
N LYS A 48 9.77 -0.75 30.73
CA LYS A 48 10.00 -2.08 30.09
C LYS A 48 10.19 -1.97 28.59
N THR A 49 10.71 -0.88 28.11
CA THR A 49 10.81 -0.55 26.67
C THR A 49 12.13 -0.92 26.03
N ASP A 50 13.08 -1.48 26.77
CA ASP A 50 14.44 -1.76 26.32
C ASP A 50 14.64 -3.15 25.72
N SER A 51 13.61 -3.82 25.25
CA SER A 51 13.74 -5.17 24.72
C SER A 51 13.38 -5.28 23.25
N LEU A 52 14.01 -6.24 22.58
CA LEU A 52 13.62 -6.67 21.25
C LEU A 52 12.15 -7.09 21.21
N PHE A 53 11.49 -6.83 20.10
CA PHE A 53 10.12 -7.27 19.85
C PHE A 53 10.04 -8.12 18.58
N THR A 54 8.95 -8.89 18.47
CA THR A 54 8.67 -9.78 17.35
C THR A 54 7.25 -9.54 16.83
N MET A 55 6.79 -10.38 15.92
CA MET A 55 5.39 -10.37 15.47
C MET A 55 4.42 -10.54 16.66
N GLU A 56 4.75 -11.38 17.62
CA GLU A 56 3.83 -11.80 18.68
C GLU A 56 4.09 -11.12 20.02
N LYS A 57 5.33 -10.68 20.30
CA LYS A 57 5.75 -10.16 21.59
C LYS A 57 6.30 -8.75 21.49
N ASP A 58 5.91 -7.91 22.44
CA ASP A 58 6.41 -6.53 22.54
C ASP A 58 7.78 -6.44 23.23
N ASN A 59 8.06 -7.38 24.14
CA ASN A 59 9.30 -7.43 24.89
C ASN A 59 9.76 -8.87 25.05
N LEU A 60 11.05 -9.12 24.79
CA LEU A 60 11.67 -10.42 24.98
C LEU A 60 12.46 -10.46 26.29
N SER A 61 12.24 -11.49 27.10
CA SER A 61 13.06 -11.80 28.26
C SER A 61 14.47 -12.26 27.84
N GLU A 62 15.42 -12.28 28.77
CA GLU A 62 16.79 -12.78 28.50
C GLU A 62 16.80 -14.22 27.96
N ASN A 63 15.89 -15.08 28.44
CA ASN A 63 15.80 -16.44 27.95
C ASN A 63 15.28 -16.48 26.51
N GLU A 64 14.27 -15.69 26.19
CA GLU A 64 13.74 -15.58 24.83
C GLU A 64 14.75 -14.96 23.86
N ILE A 65 15.60 -14.02 24.31
CA ILE A 65 16.71 -13.52 23.51
C ILE A 65 17.75 -14.62 23.23
N LYS A 66 18.01 -15.52 24.18
CA LYS A 66 18.90 -16.68 23.96
C LYS A 66 18.29 -17.66 22.95
N GLU A 67 17.00 -17.94 23.06
CA GLU A 67 16.27 -18.78 22.10
C GLU A 67 16.27 -18.16 20.70
N LEU A 68 16.05 -16.84 20.62
CA LEU A 68 16.13 -16.09 19.38
C LEU A 68 17.50 -16.21 18.71
N LYS A 69 18.58 -16.04 19.48
CA LYS A 69 19.95 -16.21 18.98
C LYS A 69 20.20 -17.60 18.44
N SER A 70 19.77 -18.63 19.17
CA SER A 70 19.90 -20.02 18.74
C SER A 70 19.13 -20.29 17.45
N LEU A 71 17.93 -19.67 17.27
CA LEU A 71 17.16 -19.77 16.05
C LEU A 71 17.89 -19.12 14.86
N PHE A 72 18.52 -17.95 15.06
CA PHE A 72 19.29 -17.27 14.03
C PHE A 72 20.58 -18.01 13.66
N GLU A 73 21.28 -18.60 14.64
CA GLU A 73 22.44 -19.49 14.41
C GLU A 73 22.03 -20.71 13.59
N LYS A 74 20.95 -21.35 13.96
CA LYS A 74 20.42 -22.50 13.22
C LYS A 74 20.00 -22.13 11.78
N ALA A 75 19.39 -20.97 11.59
CA ALA A 75 19.08 -20.46 10.26
C ALA A 75 20.35 -20.24 9.43
N GLN A 76 21.42 -19.71 10.05
CA GLN A 76 22.74 -19.52 9.44
C GLN A 76 23.35 -20.88 9.02
N GLU A 77 23.33 -21.87 9.91
CA GLU A 77 23.80 -23.23 9.63
C GLU A 77 23.03 -23.87 8.46
N ASN A 78 21.73 -23.62 8.36
CA ASN A 78 20.87 -24.08 7.26
C ASN A 78 21.08 -23.31 5.95
N GLY A 79 22.01 -22.32 5.92
CA GLY A 79 22.33 -21.54 4.73
C GLY A 79 21.35 -20.41 4.42
N SER A 80 20.49 -20.01 5.37
CA SER A 80 19.57 -18.90 5.21
C SER A 80 20.32 -17.59 4.97
N VAL A 81 19.64 -16.65 4.31
CA VAL A 81 20.06 -15.24 4.22
C VAL A 81 19.59 -14.51 5.47
N LEU A 82 20.41 -13.61 6.02
CA LEU A 82 19.99 -12.63 7.00
C LEU A 82 19.63 -11.33 6.29
N TRP A 83 18.36 -10.93 6.33
CA TRP A 83 17.94 -9.60 5.89
C TRP A 83 18.01 -8.63 7.06
N LYS A 84 18.67 -7.50 6.81
CA LYS A 84 18.76 -6.36 7.74
C LYS A 84 17.95 -5.22 7.14
N THR A 85 16.81 -4.92 7.74
CA THR A 85 15.95 -3.82 7.32
C THR A 85 16.02 -2.70 8.34
N VAL A 86 16.26 -1.48 7.88
CA VAL A 86 16.25 -0.27 8.70
C VAL A 86 15.06 0.58 8.25
N ILE A 87 14.19 0.92 9.19
CA ILE A 87 13.05 1.81 8.99
C ILE A 87 13.33 3.07 9.79
N SER A 88 13.63 4.17 9.10
CA SER A 88 13.98 5.46 9.70
C SER A 88 12.83 6.44 9.56
N PHE A 89 12.67 7.31 10.55
CA PHE A 89 11.56 8.27 10.63
C PHE A 89 12.11 9.70 10.74
N ASP A 90 11.41 10.66 10.12
CA ASP A 90 11.57 12.06 10.45
C ASP A 90 10.84 12.35 11.77
N ASN A 91 11.59 12.83 12.80
CA ASN A 91 11.03 13.04 14.14
C ASN A 91 9.91 14.10 14.15
N ARG A 92 9.98 15.13 13.32
CA ARG A 92 8.93 16.14 13.20
C ARG A 92 7.66 15.55 12.61
N TRP A 93 7.82 14.64 11.63
CA TRP A 93 6.68 13.93 11.07
C TRP A 93 6.02 12.98 12.09
N LEU A 94 6.80 12.30 12.93
CA LEU A 94 6.25 11.50 14.06
C LEU A 94 5.50 12.38 15.06
N GLU A 95 6.03 13.56 15.39
CA GLU A 95 5.38 14.52 16.28
C GLU A 95 4.04 15.01 15.70
N GLN A 96 4.01 15.37 14.41
CA GLN A 96 2.78 15.79 13.71
C GLN A 96 1.69 14.73 13.70
N ASN A 97 2.06 13.45 13.81
CA ASN A 97 1.14 12.31 13.88
C ASN A 97 0.88 11.82 15.31
N GLY A 98 1.37 12.52 16.34
CA GLY A 98 1.15 12.19 17.74
C GLY A 98 1.79 10.88 18.20
N ILE A 99 2.85 10.45 17.51
CA ILE A 99 3.62 9.25 17.85
C ILE A 99 4.82 9.57 18.72
N TYR A 100 5.39 10.77 18.57
CA TYR A 100 6.55 11.23 19.30
C TYR A 100 6.33 12.64 19.83
N ASP A 101 6.74 12.91 21.06
CA ASP A 101 6.79 14.26 21.63
C ASP A 101 8.28 14.67 21.75
N MET A 102 8.69 15.56 20.84
CA MET A 102 10.08 16.05 20.80
C MET A 102 10.51 16.86 22.01
N LYS A 103 9.57 17.40 22.81
CA LYS A 103 9.88 18.18 24.01
C LYS A 103 10.19 17.32 25.22
N SER A 104 9.42 16.24 25.39
CA SER A 104 9.56 15.29 26.48
C SER A 104 10.39 14.07 26.12
N ASP A 105 10.78 13.94 24.85
CA ASP A 105 11.49 12.77 24.27
C ASP A 105 10.71 11.46 24.52
N ILE A 106 9.38 11.52 24.39
CA ILE A 106 8.50 10.37 24.63
C ILE A 106 7.97 9.83 23.29
N LEU A 107 8.28 8.56 22.98
CA LEU A 107 7.74 7.81 21.85
C LEU A 107 6.57 6.92 22.28
N ASN A 108 5.49 6.90 21.52
CA ASN A 108 4.45 5.89 21.63
C ASN A 108 4.90 4.59 20.99
N GLU A 109 5.70 3.80 21.72
CA GLU A 109 6.30 2.56 21.21
C GLU A 109 5.27 1.51 20.82
N THR A 110 4.15 1.42 21.52
CA THR A 110 3.09 0.46 21.16
C THR A 110 2.62 0.71 19.73
N LYS A 111 2.29 1.95 19.39
CA LYS A 111 1.89 2.31 18.03
C LYS A 111 3.03 2.15 17.02
N MET A 112 4.26 2.45 17.42
CA MET A 112 5.43 2.23 16.57
C MET A 112 5.60 0.74 16.25
N ARG A 113 5.53 -0.15 17.26
CA ARG A 113 5.63 -1.60 17.07
C ARG A 113 4.52 -2.14 16.17
N GLU A 114 3.28 -1.67 16.34
CA GLU A 114 2.14 -2.03 15.47
C GLU A 114 2.41 -1.63 14.01
N ALA A 115 2.91 -0.42 13.78
CA ALA A 115 3.23 0.05 12.43
C ALA A 115 4.35 -0.80 11.79
N ILE A 116 5.39 -1.14 12.55
CA ILE A 116 6.48 -2.00 12.06
C ILE A 116 5.96 -3.39 11.73
N ARG A 117 5.14 -4.03 12.59
CA ARG A 117 4.55 -5.33 12.32
C ARG A 117 3.79 -5.34 11.00
N LYS A 118 2.94 -4.35 10.77
CA LYS A 118 2.19 -4.23 9.50
C LYS A 118 3.10 -4.02 8.29
N GLY A 119 4.16 -3.23 8.45
CA GLY A 119 5.14 -3.01 7.39
C GLY A 119 5.89 -4.27 7.00
N ILE A 120 6.42 -4.98 7.99
CA ILE A 120 7.19 -6.20 7.77
C ILE A 120 6.28 -7.31 7.22
N ASP A 121 5.08 -7.48 7.77
CA ASP A 121 4.10 -8.45 7.26
C ASP A 121 3.78 -8.21 5.78
N ALA A 122 3.49 -6.95 5.39
CA ALA A 122 3.23 -6.61 4.00
C ALA A 122 4.43 -6.90 3.08
N MET A 123 5.65 -6.64 3.55
CA MET A 123 6.88 -6.91 2.80
C MET A 123 7.12 -8.41 2.62
N LEU A 124 7.05 -9.18 3.71
CA LEU A 124 7.30 -10.61 3.69
C LEU A 124 6.24 -11.38 2.91
N ASN A 125 4.97 -11.00 3.03
CA ASN A 125 3.89 -11.57 2.23
C ASN A 125 4.11 -11.38 0.73
N ASN A 126 4.55 -10.19 0.29
CA ASN A 126 4.83 -9.93 -1.13
C ASN A 126 6.08 -10.67 -1.65
N GLU A 127 6.99 -11.04 -0.77
CA GLU A 127 8.16 -11.89 -1.07
C GLU A 127 7.87 -13.39 -1.03
N GLY A 128 6.71 -13.82 -0.50
CA GLY A 128 6.39 -15.22 -0.25
C GLY A 128 7.14 -15.81 0.94
N LEU A 129 7.48 -14.97 1.92
CA LEU A 129 8.28 -15.30 3.11
C LEU A 129 7.42 -15.33 4.39
N GLN A 130 6.19 -15.82 4.32
CA GLN A 130 5.27 -15.88 5.48
C GLN A 130 5.78 -16.76 6.63
N HIS A 131 6.72 -17.66 6.36
CA HIS A 131 7.36 -18.56 7.32
C HIS A 131 8.70 -18.02 7.84
N ALA A 132 9.13 -16.85 7.38
CA ALA A 132 10.32 -16.19 7.89
C ALA A 132 10.08 -15.69 9.31
N PHE A 133 11.12 -15.77 10.14
CA PHE A 133 11.12 -15.25 11.48
C PHE A 133 11.87 -13.92 11.53
N TRP A 134 11.38 -12.96 12.31
CA TRP A 134 12.04 -11.67 12.46
C TRP A 134 11.97 -11.15 13.90
N SER A 135 12.94 -10.33 14.26
CA SER A 135 12.94 -9.54 15.47
C SER A 135 13.36 -8.11 15.16
N ALA A 136 12.97 -7.16 16.00
CA ALA A 136 13.28 -5.76 15.80
C ALA A 136 13.63 -5.04 17.12
N GLY A 137 14.43 -3.97 17.00
CA GLY A 137 14.78 -3.07 18.09
C GLY A 137 14.55 -1.62 17.66
N ILE A 138 14.00 -0.80 18.56
CA ILE A 138 13.84 0.65 18.37
C ILE A 138 15.08 1.35 18.90
N HIS A 139 15.67 2.24 18.10
CA HIS A 139 16.86 2.99 18.44
C HIS A 139 16.58 4.49 18.49
N TYR A 140 17.11 5.16 19.51
CA TYR A 140 16.90 6.57 19.82
C TYR A 140 18.17 7.41 19.75
N ASP A 141 19.33 6.78 19.59
CA ASP A 141 20.67 7.36 19.76
C ASP A 141 21.18 8.19 18.58
N THR A 142 20.34 8.43 17.58
CA THR A 142 20.64 9.23 16.39
C THR A 142 19.69 10.40 16.25
N ASP A 143 19.99 11.32 15.34
CA ASP A 143 19.14 12.48 15.03
C ASP A 143 17.69 12.11 14.66
N ASN A 144 17.46 10.86 14.26
CA ASN A 144 16.17 10.35 13.85
C ASN A 144 15.88 8.98 14.48
N ILE A 145 14.69 8.79 15.02
CA ILE A 145 14.24 7.49 15.51
C ILE A 145 14.24 6.50 14.34
N HIS A 146 14.80 5.32 14.58
CA HIS A 146 14.83 4.26 13.59
C HIS A 146 14.68 2.89 14.23
N VAL A 147 14.23 1.92 13.42
CA VAL A 147 14.00 0.55 13.86
C VAL A 147 14.85 -0.38 13.00
N HIS A 148 15.69 -1.17 13.65
CA HIS A 148 16.40 -2.27 13.02
C HIS A 148 15.56 -3.53 13.07
N VAL A 149 15.45 -4.23 11.95
CA VAL A 149 14.74 -5.49 11.83
C VAL A 149 15.68 -6.54 11.24
N ALA A 150 15.87 -7.62 11.96
CA ALA A 150 16.58 -8.81 11.51
C ALA A 150 15.56 -9.87 11.07
N THR A 151 15.72 -10.43 9.88
CA THR A 151 14.82 -11.46 9.34
C THR A 151 15.62 -12.63 8.80
N VAL A 152 15.19 -13.85 9.10
CA VAL A 152 15.79 -15.11 8.59
C VAL A 152 14.69 -16.11 8.22
N GLU A 153 14.99 -17.04 7.33
CA GLU A 153 14.20 -18.26 7.14
C GLU A 153 14.86 -19.39 7.96
N PRO A 154 14.24 -19.92 9.02
CA PRO A 154 14.80 -21.03 9.76
C PRO A 154 15.12 -22.24 8.86
N ILE A 155 14.30 -22.47 7.85
CA ILE A 155 14.50 -23.40 6.75
C ILE A 155 14.38 -22.61 5.45
N PRO A 156 15.49 -22.39 4.72
CA PRO A 156 15.45 -21.59 3.50
C PRO A 156 14.60 -22.22 2.40
N MET A 157 13.64 -21.48 1.86
CA MET A 157 12.74 -21.93 0.80
C MET A 157 12.88 -21.10 -0.49
N ARG A 158 13.65 -20.02 -0.47
CA ARG A 158 13.88 -19.19 -1.65
C ARG A 158 14.64 -19.94 -2.74
N GLN A 159 14.46 -19.51 -3.97
CA GLN A 159 15.20 -20.07 -5.11
C GLN A 159 16.69 -19.78 -4.96
N LYS A 160 17.52 -20.80 -5.19
CA LYS A 160 18.96 -20.62 -5.37
C LYS A 160 19.29 -20.18 -6.79
N LYS A 161 20.35 -19.38 -6.91
CA LYS A 161 20.93 -18.96 -8.20
C LYS A 161 22.45 -18.98 -8.11
N PHE A 162 23.07 -19.09 -9.27
CA PHE A 162 24.52 -19.00 -9.38
C PHE A 162 24.97 -17.54 -9.41
N PHE A 163 25.81 -17.15 -8.46
CA PHE A 163 26.36 -15.80 -8.34
C PHE A 163 27.89 -15.82 -8.50
N LYS A 164 28.38 -14.93 -9.37
CA LYS A 164 29.80 -14.67 -9.52
C LYS A 164 30.32 -13.98 -8.25
N GLN A 165 31.39 -14.54 -7.67
CA GLN A 165 31.95 -13.99 -6.44
C GLN A 165 32.88 -12.81 -6.71
N TYR A 166 32.83 -11.79 -5.85
CA TYR A 166 33.62 -10.59 -5.94
C TYR A 166 34.16 -10.18 -4.57
N THR A 167 35.42 -9.75 -4.51
CA THR A 167 35.93 -8.99 -3.37
C THR A 167 35.53 -7.53 -3.56
N VAL A 168 34.94 -6.94 -2.53
CA VAL A 168 34.41 -5.58 -2.56
C VAL A 168 35.15 -4.74 -1.51
N SER A 169 35.71 -3.60 -1.90
CA SER A 169 36.19 -2.59 -0.96
C SER A 169 35.31 -1.35 -0.98
N ARG A 170 35.02 -0.83 0.20
CA ARG A 170 34.19 0.37 0.41
C ARG A 170 35.03 1.46 1.10
N ASN A 171 34.75 2.73 0.83
CA ASN A 171 35.40 3.86 1.52
C ASN A 171 34.74 4.13 2.89
N GLU A 172 35.26 5.12 3.63
CA GLU A 172 34.73 5.56 4.93
C GLU A 172 33.23 5.98 4.89
N LYS A 173 32.71 6.38 3.73
CA LYS A 173 31.31 6.70 3.51
C LYS A 173 30.48 5.50 3.00
N ASN A 174 31.00 4.27 3.19
CA ASN A 174 30.40 3.00 2.76
C ASN A 174 30.08 2.91 1.25
N LYS A 175 30.68 3.77 0.39
CA LYS A 175 30.54 3.70 -1.05
C LYS A 175 31.48 2.66 -1.65
N LEU A 176 30.96 1.89 -2.62
CA LEU A 176 31.76 0.93 -3.38
C LEU A 176 32.92 1.65 -4.11
N VAL A 177 34.16 1.25 -3.80
CA VAL A 177 35.36 1.80 -4.43
C VAL A 177 35.92 0.83 -5.47
N HIS A 178 36.06 -0.43 -5.10
CA HIS A 178 36.56 -1.47 -5.97
C HIS A 178 35.73 -2.74 -5.90
N LYS A 179 35.57 -3.40 -7.05
CA LYS A 179 34.94 -4.70 -7.18
C LYS A 179 35.88 -5.57 -8.03
N LYS A 180 36.54 -6.56 -7.42
CA LYS A 180 37.44 -7.48 -8.13
C LYS A 180 36.85 -8.88 -8.13
N PRO A 181 36.89 -9.62 -9.26
CA PRO A 181 36.42 -11.00 -9.30
C PRO A 181 37.31 -11.88 -8.40
N VAL A 182 36.70 -12.78 -7.67
CA VAL A 182 37.41 -13.85 -6.96
C VAL A 182 37.75 -14.94 -7.96
N LEU A 183 39.01 -15.28 -8.10
CA LEU A 183 39.49 -16.31 -9.04
C LEU A 183 39.86 -17.60 -8.29
N ASN A 184 39.56 -18.75 -8.89
CA ASN A 184 40.04 -20.04 -8.40
C ASN A 184 41.52 -20.29 -8.77
N GLY A 185 42.10 -21.40 -8.34
CA GLY A 185 43.49 -21.74 -8.62
C GLY A 185 43.81 -21.96 -10.13
N LYS A 186 42.79 -21.97 -10.98
CA LYS A 186 42.93 -22.05 -12.46
C LYS A 186 42.75 -20.69 -13.14
N GLY A 187 42.55 -19.60 -12.39
CA GLY A 187 42.30 -18.25 -12.93
C GLY A 187 40.87 -18.00 -13.40
N GLU A 188 39.92 -18.92 -13.15
CA GLU A 188 38.51 -18.77 -13.50
C GLU A 188 37.75 -18.09 -12.40
N GLN A 189 36.73 -17.28 -12.73
CA GLN A 189 35.92 -16.61 -11.73
C GLN A 189 35.10 -17.62 -10.91
N VAL A 190 35.21 -17.54 -9.59
CA VAL A 190 34.45 -18.38 -8.67
C VAL A 190 32.96 -18.05 -8.79
N VAL A 191 32.14 -19.08 -8.91
CA VAL A 191 30.68 -19.01 -8.95
C VAL A 191 30.14 -19.87 -7.80
N LYS A 192 29.28 -19.33 -6.97
CA LYS A 192 28.61 -20.06 -5.89
C LYS A 192 27.11 -20.10 -6.13
N GLU A 193 26.49 -21.18 -5.72
CA GLU A 193 25.05 -21.32 -5.70
C GLU A 193 24.54 -20.84 -4.32
N GLU A 194 23.80 -19.74 -4.32
CA GLU A 194 23.31 -19.07 -3.10
C GLU A 194 21.82 -18.75 -3.23
N TYR A 195 21.13 -18.62 -2.09
CA TYR A 195 19.75 -18.14 -2.08
C TYR A 195 19.66 -16.68 -2.50
N VAL A 196 18.60 -16.32 -3.22
CA VAL A 196 18.36 -14.93 -3.65
C VAL A 196 18.08 -14.06 -2.44
N GLY A 197 19.01 -13.16 -2.09
CA GLY A 197 18.87 -12.26 -0.93
C GLY A 197 18.14 -10.94 -1.24
N VAL A 198 18.09 -10.51 -2.50
CA VAL A 198 17.51 -9.20 -2.85
C VAL A 198 15.99 -9.23 -2.75
N PHE A 199 15.41 -8.29 -1.99
CA PHE A 199 13.98 -8.03 -1.99
C PHE A 199 13.56 -7.21 -3.22
N LYS A 200 12.33 -7.44 -3.70
CA LYS A 200 11.74 -6.64 -4.78
C LYS A 200 11.54 -5.20 -4.33
N ALA A 201 11.76 -4.25 -5.21
CA ALA A 201 11.48 -2.84 -4.92
C ALA A 201 10.00 -2.59 -4.55
N SER A 202 9.07 -3.40 -5.08
CA SER A 202 7.64 -3.37 -4.71
C SER A 202 7.42 -3.76 -3.25
N SER A 203 8.14 -4.75 -2.73
CA SER A 203 8.02 -5.20 -1.33
C SER A 203 8.48 -4.13 -0.35
N ILE A 204 9.61 -3.47 -0.66
CA ILE A 204 10.11 -2.34 0.14
C ILE A 204 9.13 -1.17 0.13
N LYS A 205 8.50 -0.88 -1.03
CA LYS A 205 7.47 0.15 -1.14
C LYS A 205 6.21 -0.21 -0.35
N LEU A 206 5.81 -1.48 -0.34
CA LEU A 206 4.67 -1.97 0.46
C LEU A 206 4.95 -1.84 1.95
N CYS A 207 6.15 -2.20 2.43
CA CYS A 207 6.57 -1.97 3.81
C CYS A 207 6.42 -0.50 4.19
N LYS A 208 7.07 0.38 3.43
CA LYS A 208 7.00 1.84 3.65
C LYS A 208 5.55 2.34 3.70
N SER A 209 4.72 1.88 2.76
CA SER A 209 3.33 2.27 2.67
C SER A 209 2.51 1.81 3.87
N ALA A 210 2.68 0.56 4.31
CA ALA A 210 1.96 0.01 5.44
C ALA A 210 2.33 0.71 6.75
N VAL A 211 3.64 0.95 6.99
CA VAL A 211 4.13 1.71 8.15
C VAL A 211 3.55 3.13 8.16
N ALA A 212 3.65 3.86 7.05
CA ALA A 212 3.17 5.23 6.97
C ALA A 212 1.66 5.32 7.20
N ASN A 213 0.89 4.43 6.58
CA ASN A 213 -0.58 4.41 6.71
C ASN A 213 -1.02 4.11 8.14
N GLU A 214 -0.30 3.23 8.84
CA GLU A 214 -0.61 2.92 10.24
C GLU A 214 -0.32 4.11 11.15
N ILE A 215 0.83 4.75 11.02
CA ILE A 215 1.20 5.93 11.79
C ILE A 215 0.22 7.08 11.55
N MET A 216 -0.14 7.34 10.29
CA MET A 216 -1.05 8.43 9.93
C MET A 216 -2.51 8.14 10.25
N GLN A 217 -2.86 6.94 10.72
CA GLN A 217 -4.25 6.49 10.95
C GLN A 217 -5.15 6.76 9.72
N GLN A 218 -4.61 6.58 8.52
CA GLN A 218 -5.33 6.86 7.26
C GLN A 218 -6.56 5.97 7.04
N ARG A 219 -6.70 4.91 7.84
CA ARG A 219 -7.83 4.00 7.74
C ARG A 219 -9.15 4.74 7.86
N ASP A 220 -9.25 5.69 8.81
CA ASP A 220 -10.49 6.39 9.09
C ASP A 220 -10.91 7.32 7.95
N VAL A 221 -9.98 8.10 7.40
CA VAL A 221 -10.24 8.98 6.24
C VAL A 221 -10.65 8.17 5.01
N THR A 222 -9.96 7.05 4.75
CA THR A 222 -10.27 6.17 3.62
C THR A 222 -11.63 5.49 3.79
N LEU A 223 -11.96 5.05 5.02
CA LEU A 223 -13.26 4.45 5.33
C LEU A 223 -14.38 5.48 5.19
N GLU A 224 -14.17 6.73 5.65
CA GLU A 224 -15.16 7.81 5.51
C GLU A 224 -15.43 8.11 4.02
N ILE A 225 -14.39 8.29 3.19
CA ILE A 225 -14.57 8.48 1.74
C ILE A 225 -15.34 7.32 1.11
N ASN A 226 -14.95 6.08 1.42
CA ASN A 226 -15.60 4.90 0.86
C ASN A 226 -17.06 4.77 1.33
N SER A 227 -17.36 5.14 2.58
CA SER A 227 -18.73 5.15 3.12
C SER A 227 -19.59 6.20 2.39
N ILE A 228 -19.10 7.43 2.22
CA ILE A 228 -19.82 8.47 1.49
C ILE A 228 -20.12 7.99 0.07
N ILE A 229 -19.12 7.47 -0.65
CA ILE A 229 -19.31 6.99 -2.02
C ILE A 229 -20.34 5.85 -2.07
N ARG A 230 -20.18 4.81 -1.23
CA ARG A 230 -21.01 3.61 -1.28
C ARG A 230 -22.41 3.84 -0.73
N ASP A 231 -22.49 4.46 0.47
CA ASP A 231 -23.72 4.45 1.26
C ASP A 231 -24.57 5.70 1.02
N GLN A 232 -23.97 6.82 0.60
CA GLN A 232 -24.69 8.06 0.33
C GLN A 232 -24.87 8.30 -1.17
N ILE A 233 -23.82 8.19 -1.99
CA ILE A 233 -23.93 8.49 -3.43
C ILE A 233 -24.52 7.31 -4.21
N LEU A 234 -23.87 6.14 -4.15
CA LEU A 234 -24.27 5.00 -4.99
C LEU A 234 -25.57 4.33 -4.52
N LYS A 235 -25.84 4.30 -3.20
CA LYS A 235 -27.05 3.72 -2.66
C LYS A 235 -28.29 4.60 -2.93
N ASN A 236 -28.18 5.91 -2.85
CA ASN A 236 -29.27 6.84 -3.15
C ASN A 236 -29.69 6.82 -4.62
N LYS A 237 -28.82 6.41 -5.51
CA LYS A 237 -29.13 6.25 -6.92
C LYS A 237 -30.31 5.28 -7.18
N ALA A 238 -30.54 4.31 -6.31
CA ALA A 238 -31.70 3.42 -6.42
C ALA A 238 -33.06 4.16 -6.47
N ASN A 239 -33.09 5.40 -5.99
CA ASN A 239 -34.29 6.24 -5.94
C ASN A 239 -34.38 7.28 -7.08
N ILE A 240 -33.39 7.37 -7.96
CA ILE A 240 -33.30 8.38 -9.02
C ILE A 240 -33.07 7.69 -10.36
N SER A 241 -34.01 7.86 -11.29
CA SER A 241 -33.84 7.42 -12.68
C SER A 241 -33.27 8.56 -13.51
N PHE A 242 -32.14 8.34 -14.17
CA PHE A 242 -31.52 9.33 -15.05
C PHE A 242 -32.42 9.67 -16.22
N ARG A 243 -33.19 8.71 -16.73
CA ARG A 243 -34.12 8.87 -17.81
C ARG A 243 -35.39 9.68 -17.45
N MET A 244 -35.89 9.50 -16.23
CA MET A 244 -37.14 10.11 -15.78
C MET A 244 -36.97 11.41 -15.04
N ASP A 245 -35.75 11.71 -14.59
CA ASP A 245 -35.46 12.93 -13.83
C ASP A 245 -35.35 14.14 -14.75
N PRO A 246 -36.15 15.22 -14.52
CA PRO A 246 -36.20 16.39 -15.42
C PRO A 246 -34.84 17.13 -15.54
N LYS A 247 -33.93 16.96 -14.58
CA LYS A 247 -32.61 17.62 -14.57
C LYS A 247 -31.55 16.79 -15.26
N LEU A 248 -31.77 15.47 -15.43
CA LEU A 248 -30.78 14.53 -15.96
C LEU A 248 -31.17 13.97 -17.32
N GLN A 249 -32.46 13.97 -17.65
CA GLN A 249 -32.99 13.29 -18.85
C GLN A 249 -32.40 13.81 -20.16
N GLU A 250 -32.18 15.11 -20.30
CA GLU A 250 -31.63 15.69 -21.53
C GLU A 250 -30.23 15.14 -21.82
N GLN A 251 -29.37 15.16 -20.81
CA GLN A 251 -28.00 14.61 -20.94
C GLN A 251 -28.02 13.08 -21.05
N PHE A 252 -28.98 12.40 -20.42
CA PHE A 252 -29.15 10.95 -20.57
C PHE A 252 -29.43 10.56 -22.02
N PHE A 253 -30.38 11.22 -22.68
CA PHE A 253 -30.72 10.94 -24.08
C PHE A 253 -29.63 11.34 -25.04
N LYS A 254 -28.92 12.47 -24.78
CA LYS A 254 -27.73 12.85 -25.55
C LYS A 254 -26.69 11.74 -25.55
N VAL A 255 -26.35 11.18 -24.37
CA VAL A 255 -25.39 10.07 -24.26
C VAL A 255 -25.93 8.80 -24.91
N TYR A 256 -27.25 8.51 -24.76
CA TYR A 256 -27.86 7.35 -25.34
C TYR A 256 -27.76 7.32 -26.88
N GLU A 257 -27.98 8.45 -27.54
CA GLU A 257 -27.86 8.59 -29.00
C GLU A 257 -26.43 8.40 -29.50
N MET A 258 -25.42 8.63 -28.63
CA MET A 258 -24.00 8.47 -28.97
C MET A 258 -23.51 7.04 -28.73
N LEU A 259 -24.34 6.14 -28.18
CA LEU A 259 -23.92 4.78 -27.86
C LEU A 259 -23.53 4.01 -29.15
N PRO A 260 -22.42 3.25 -29.12
CA PRO A 260 -21.98 2.50 -30.30
C PRO A 260 -22.95 1.37 -30.63
N ASP A 261 -23.12 1.14 -31.93
CA ASP A 261 -23.91 -0.03 -32.44
C ASP A 261 -23.08 -1.30 -32.20
N CYS A 262 -23.33 -1.93 -31.08
CA CYS A 262 -22.70 -3.17 -30.68
C CYS A 262 -23.60 -3.96 -29.70
N PRO A 263 -23.29 -5.23 -29.42
CA PRO A 263 -24.06 -5.99 -28.43
C PRO A 263 -24.14 -5.24 -27.09
N LYS A 264 -25.36 -5.06 -26.56
CA LYS A 264 -25.64 -4.22 -25.38
C LYS A 264 -24.88 -4.66 -24.11
N ASN A 265 -24.46 -5.93 -24.01
CA ASN A 265 -23.59 -6.43 -22.94
C ASN A 265 -22.17 -5.81 -22.98
N MET A 266 -21.75 -5.22 -24.12
CA MET A 266 -20.52 -4.47 -24.29
C MET A 266 -20.60 -3.03 -23.77
N TRP A 267 -21.79 -2.50 -23.50
CA TRP A 267 -21.98 -1.17 -22.88
C TRP A 267 -21.56 -1.19 -21.42
N LYS A 268 -20.26 -1.21 -21.20
CA LYS A 268 -19.62 -1.10 -19.87
C LYS A 268 -18.54 -0.04 -19.93
N TYR A 269 -18.52 0.85 -18.97
CA TYR A 269 -17.62 2.01 -18.94
C TYR A 269 -16.14 1.66 -19.22
N GLY A 270 -15.67 0.51 -18.73
CA GLY A 270 -14.27 0.05 -18.92
C GLY A 270 -13.95 -0.50 -20.31
N GLN A 271 -14.93 -0.77 -21.17
CA GLN A 271 -14.69 -1.33 -22.50
C GLN A 271 -14.08 -0.31 -23.47
N ASN A 272 -13.16 -0.76 -24.34
CA ASN A 272 -12.48 0.11 -25.28
C ASN A 272 -13.47 0.78 -26.26
N ILE A 273 -14.53 0.10 -26.65
CA ILE A 273 -15.57 0.63 -27.55
C ILE A 273 -16.29 1.84 -26.96
N MET A 274 -16.33 1.97 -25.62
CA MET A 274 -16.96 3.09 -24.91
C MET A 274 -16.02 4.28 -24.73
N LYS A 275 -14.71 4.12 -25.07
CA LYS A 275 -13.71 5.18 -24.87
C LYS A 275 -14.07 6.52 -25.53
N PRO A 276 -14.65 6.57 -26.75
CA PRO A 276 -14.98 7.84 -27.40
C PRO A 276 -16.07 8.66 -26.70
N ILE A 277 -16.93 8.01 -25.91
CA ILE A 277 -18.08 8.66 -25.26
C ILE A 277 -17.95 8.73 -23.73
N ARG A 278 -16.80 8.33 -23.17
CA ARG A 278 -16.60 8.39 -21.71
C ARG A 278 -16.74 9.78 -21.14
N SER A 279 -16.26 10.80 -21.84
CA SER A 279 -16.42 12.20 -21.42
C SER A 279 -17.88 12.59 -21.21
N GLU A 280 -18.75 12.19 -22.13
CA GLU A 280 -20.20 12.50 -22.04
C GLU A 280 -20.86 11.73 -20.88
N ILE A 281 -20.43 10.48 -20.63
CA ILE A 281 -20.89 9.69 -19.47
C ILE A 281 -20.41 10.34 -18.18
N ASP A 282 -19.16 10.85 -18.15
CA ASP A 282 -18.60 11.55 -17.00
C ASP A 282 -19.32 12.88 -16.75
N GLU A 283 -19.67 13.63 -17.81
CA GLU A 283 -20.49 14.87 -17.70
C GLU A 283 -21.87 14.57 -17.08
N LEU A 284 -22.54 13.48 -17.48
CA LEU A 284 -23.81 13.06 -16.87
C LEU A 284 -23.62 12.63 -15.41
N SER A 285 -22.50 11.97 -15.10
CA SER A 285 -22.14 11.62 -13.72
C SER A 285 -21.91 12.87 -12.87
N ASP A 286 -21.17 13.86 -13.40
CA ASP A 286 -20.90 15.12 -12.72
C ASP A 286 -22.16 15.96 -12.52
N LEU A 287 -23.07 15.98 -13.50
CA LEU A 287 -24.37 16.61 -13.36
C LEU A 287 -25.17 16.00 -12.22
N TYR A 288 -25.26 14.66 -12.16
CA TYR A 288 -25.91 13.94 -11.07
C TYR A 288 -25.28 14.30 -9.70
N LEU A 289 -23.94 14.25 -9.60
CA LEU A 289 -23.23 14.60 -8.39
C LEU A 289 -23.48 16.05 -7.96
N SER A 290 -23.48 16.97 -8.90
CA SER A 290 -23.70 18.40 -8.59
C SER A 290 -25.11 18.69 -8.13
N VAL A 291 -26.11 18.02 -8.70
CA VAL A 291 -27.54 18.25 -8.40
C VAL A 291 -27.96 17.61 -7.08
N TYR A 292 -27.45 16.41 -6.78
CA TYR A 292 -27.97 15.58 -5.69
C TYR A 292 -26.97 15.33 -4.56
N HIS A 293 -25.67 15.56 -4.78
CA HIS A 293 -24.60 15.19 -3.85
C HIS A 293 -23.55 16.29 -3.67
N GLY A 294 -23.95 17.55 -3.73
CA GLY A 294 -23.03 18.68 -3.63
C GLY A 294 -22.25 18.73 -2.31
N GLU A 295 -22.91 18.48 -1.17
CA GLU A 295 -22.26 18.46 0.16
C GLU A 295 -21.36 17.25 0.32
N GLU A 296 -21.79 16.08 -0.10
CA GLU A 296 -20.97 14.86 -0.09
C GLU A 296 -19.71 15.02 -0.95
N MET A 297 -19.83 15.63 -2.12
CA MET A 297 -18.69 15.91 -3.00
C MET A 297 -17.73 16.95 -2.40
N LYS A 298 -18.25 17.95 -1.71
CA LYS A 298 -17.44 18.90 -0.97
C LYS A 298 -16.65 18.21 0.14
N ARG A 299 -17.32 17.33 0.91
CA ARG A 299 -16.68 16.56 1.98
C ARG A 299 -15.62 15.60 1.43
N ILE A 300 -15.88 14.88 0.36
CA ILE A 300 -14.89 14.01 -0.31
C ILE A 300 -13.66 14.82 -0.75
N LYS A 301 -13.84 15.99 -1.38
CA LYS A 301 -12.73 16.85 -1.79
C LYS A 301 -11.89 17.33 -0.62
N GLU A 302 -12.48 17.66 0.52
CA GLU A 302 -11.77 18.02 1.75
C GLU A 302 -10.95 16.83 2.28
N LEU A 303 -11.56 15.66 2.37
CA LEU A 303 -10.89 14.43 2.82
C LEU A 303 -9.74 14.03 1.89
N LEU A 304 -9.91 14.15 0.57
CA LEU A 304 -8.86 13.90 -0.40
C LEU A 304 -7.68 14.90 -0.26
N LYS A 305 -7.94 16.18 0.03
CA LYS A 305 -6.89 17.16 0.32
C LYS A 305 -6.10 16.77 1.58
N ILE A 306 -6.79 16.35 2.65
CA ILE A 306 -6.14 15.87 3.89
C ILE A 306 -5.28 14.64 3.57
N GLN A 307 -5.81 13.69 2.80
CA GLN A 307 -5.08 12.48 2.42
C GLN A 307 -3.85 12.80 1.55
N ALA A 308 -3.99 13.72 0.58
CA ALA A 308 -2.88 14.17 -0.26
C ALA A 308 -1.78 14.86 0.55
N ALA A 309 -2.14 15.76 1.47
CA ALA A 309 -1.18 16.43 2.36
C ALA A 309 -0.41 15.43 3.24
N ARG A 310 -1.11 14.44 3.83
CA ARG A 310 -0.50 13.36 4.61
C ARG A 310 0.42 12.50 3.76
N TYR A 311 0.00 12.18 2.53
CA TYR A 311 0.82 11.42 1.59
C TYR A 311 2.11 12.15 1.23
N MET A 312 2.04 13.45 0.92
CA MET A 312 3.22 14.29 0.68
C MET A 312 4.15 14.33 1.89
N ALA A 313 3.61 14.46 3.11
CA ALA A 313 4.41 14.44 4.33
C ALA A 313 5.13 13.09 4.55
N ALA A 314 4.48 11.96 4.25
CA ALA A 314 5.07 10.64 4.44
C ALA A 314 6.11 10.25 3.37
N TYR A 315 5.86 10.63 2.11
CA TYR A 315 6.63 10.12 0.95
C TYR A 315 7.46 11.19 0.24
N GLY A 316 7.28 12.47 0.58
CA GLY A 316 7.80 13.60 -0.18
C GLY A 316 6.96 13.87 -1.44
N ASP A 317 7.38 14.83 -2.26
CA ASP A 317 6.73 15.13 -3.53
C ASP A 317 7.03 14.02 -4.56
N THR A 318 6.05 13.15 -4.78
CA THR A 318 6.13 12.06 -5.77
C THR A 318 5.52 12.43 -7.12
N GLY A 319 4.96 13.65 -7.26
CA GLY A 319 4.24 14.10 -8.46
C GLY A 319 2.94 13.31 -8.74
N LYS A 320 2.46 12.49 -7.81
CA LYS A 320 1.20 11.74 -7.97
C LYS A 320 0.06 12.44 -7.24
N ASP A 321 -0.99 12.77 -7.98
CA ASP A 321 -2.25 13.22 -7.38
C ASP A 321 -3.08 12.02 -6.93
N TYR A 322 -3.18 11.85 -5.61
CA TYR A 322 -3.91 10.74 -5.00
C TYR A 322 -5.44 10.87 -5.16
N GLY A 323 -5.95 12.09 -5.36
CA GLY A 323 -7.37 12.37 -5.51
C GLY A 323 -7.93 11.92 -6.86
N ILE A 324 -7.12 11.99 -7.92
CA ILE A 324 -7.54 11.63 -9.29
C ILE A 324 -8.05 10.19 -9.34
N GLY A 325 -7.32 9.23 -8.81
CA GLY A 325 -7.71 7.82 -8.87
C GLY A 325 -9.03 7.49 -8.15
N LYS A 326 -9.38 8.24 -7.10
CA LYS A 326 -10.66 8.06 -6.40
C LYS A 326 -11.84 8.63 -7.18
N MET A 327 -11.64 9.76 -7.85
CA MET A 327 -12.66 10.35 -8.72
C MET A 327 -12.89 9.50 -9.96
N GLU A 328 -11.83 8.97 -10.57
CA GLU A 328 -11.93 8.02 -11.70
C GLU A 328 -12.71 6.74 -11.32
N ASP A 329 -12.47 6.18 -10.12
CA ASP A 329 -13.25 5.03 -9.62
C ASP A 329 -14.73 5.37 -9.42
N LEU A 330 -15.04 6.56 -8.90
CA LEU A 330 -16.42 7.03 -8.76
C LEU A 330 -17.11 7.19 -10.12
N HIS A 331 -16.49 7.86 -11.09
CA HIS A 331 -16.99 8.01 -12.46
C HIS A 331 -17.23 6.64 -13.13
N LYS A 332 -16.27 5.72 -12.99
CA LYS A 332 -16.42 4.36 -13.52
C LYS A 332 -17.63 3.61 -12.93
N ARG A 333 -17.88 3.76 -11.63
CA ARG A 333 -19.03 3.13 -10.96
C ARG A 333 -20.34 3.75 -11.40
N LEU A 334 -20.45 5.09 -11.41
CA LEU A 334 -21.61 5.81 -11.88
C LEU A 334 -21.87 5.55 -13.37
N GLY A 335 -20.85 5.61 -14.21
CA GLY A 335 -20.95 5.32 -15.64
C GLY A 335 -21.47 3.90 -15.91
N ASN A 336 -21.06 2.89 -15.14
CA ASN A 336 -21.63 1.55 -15.27
C ASN A 336 -23.12 1.49 -14.87
N ILE A 337 -23.53 2.29 -13.89
CA ILE A 337 -24.93 2.38 -13.46
C ILE A 337 -25.78 3.08 -14.54
N ILE A 338 -25.28 4.19 -15.09
CA ILE A 338 -25.91 4.92 -16.20
C ILE A 338 -26.10 3.99 -17.41
N LEU A 339 -25.03 3.31 -17.82
CA LEU A 339 -25.08 2.36 -18.94
C LEU A 339 -25.98 1.15 -18.69
N ALA A 340 -26.16 0.75 -17.42
CA ALA A 340 -27.11 -0.29 -17.07
C ALA A 340 -28.56 0.18 -17.30
N GLU A 341 -28.89 1.42 -16.91
CA GLU A 341 -30.21 2.01 -17.15
C GLU A 341 -30.47 2.19 -18.65
N MET A 342 -29.46 2.62 -19.43
CA MET A 342 -29.57 2.71 -20.91
C MET A 342 -29.82 1.34 -21.56
N ARG A 343 -29.17 0.27 -21.04
CA ARG A 343 -29.47 -1.09 -21.53
C ARG A 343 -30.92 -1.50 -21.28
N THR A 344 -31.45 -1.22 -20.09
CA THR A 344 -32.85 -1.50 -19.76
C THR A 344 -33.78 -0.73 -20.67
N PHE A 345 -33.55 0.56 -20.87
CA PHE A 345 -34.33 1.39 -21.78
C PHE A 345 -34.32 0.85 -23.21
N ALA A 346 -33.16 0.47 -23.73
CA ALA A 346 -33.05 -0.09 -25.06
C ALA A 346 -33.71 -1.48 -25.23
N LEU A 347 -33.98 -2.22 -24.17
CA LEU A 347 -34.76 -3.44 -24.19
C LEU A 347 -36.26 -3.12 -24.24
N GLU A 348 -36.74 -2.19 -23.43
CA GLU A 348 -38.12 -1.70 -23.40
C GLU A 348 -38.52 -1.11 -24.76
N GLU A 349 -37.65 -0.36 -25.45
CA GLU A 349 -37.93 0.15 -26.80
C GLU A 349 -38.17 -0.99 -27.81
N LYS A 350 -37.32 -2.02 -27.79
CA LYS A 350 -37.47 -3.18 -28.67
C LYS A 350 -38.76 -3.95 -28.41
N GLU A 351 -39.15 -4.16 -27.16
CA GLU A 351 -40.38 -4.83 -26.78
C GLU A 351 -41.58 -4.02 -27.27
N ASN A 352 -41.60 -2.71 -27.08
CA ASN A 352 -42.67 -1.82 -27.57
C ASN A 352 -42.77 -1.79 -29.10
N GLU A 353 -41.66 -1.84 -29.83
CA GLU A 353 -41.63 -1.93 -31.29
C GLU A 353 -42.21 -3.27 -31.77
N GLN A 354 -41.85 -4.37 -31.10
CA GLN A 354 -42.37 -5.70 -31.45
C GLN A 354 -43.87 -5.79 -31.20
N GLU A 355 -44.36 -5.29 -30.07
CA GLU A 355 -45.82 -5.28 -29.77
C GLU A 355 -46.60 -4.44 -30.79
N LYS A 356 -46.07 -3.30 -31.23
CA LYS A 356 -46.68 -2.47 -32.27
C LYS A 356 -46.72 -3.22 -33.63
N PHE A 357 -45.64 -3.91 -33.97
CA PHE A 357 -45.57 -4.70 -35.20
C PHE A 357 -46.56 -5.87 -35.17
N ASP A 358 -46.58 -6.62 -34.09
CA ASP A 358 -47.52 -7.74 -33.92
C ASP A 358 -48.98 -7.28 -33.91
N GLY A 359 -49.28 -6.12 -33.30
CA GLY A 359 -50.59 -5.48 -33.32
C GLY A 359 -51.02 -5.01 -34.72
N SER A 360 -50.10 -4.48 -35.54
CA SER A 360 -50.38 -4.07 -36.91
C SER A 360 -50.67 -5.25 -37.86
N VAL A 361 -49.91 -6.35 -37.70
CA VAL A 361 -50.10 -7.59 -38.45
C VAL A 361 -51.47 -8.23 -38.12
N ALA A 362 -51.91 -8.14 -36.86
CA ALA A 362 -53.22 -8.63 -36.43
C ALA A 362 -54.37 -7.80 -37.01
N LEU A 363 -54.22 -6.48 -37.15
CA LEU A 363 -55.22 -5.59 -37.78
C LEU A 363 -55.33 -5.83 -39.29
N ASP A 364 -54.21 -5.95 -40.01
CA ASP A 364 -54.20 -6.24 -41.45
C ASP A 364 -54.81 -7.62 -41.79
N SER A 365 -54.74 -8.57 -40.86
CA SER A 365 -55.39 -9.88 -41.01
C SER A 365 -56.89 -9.85 -40.78
N LEU A 366 -57.43 -8.85 -40.08
CA LEU A 366 -58.88 -8.66 -39.88
C LEU A 366 -59.59 -7.91 -41.02
N ASP A 367 -58.88 -7.05 -41.74
CA ASP A 367 -59.36 -6.29 -42.89
C ASP A 367 -59.35 -7.11 -44.20
N SER A 368 -58.81 -8.34 -44.17
CA SER A 368 -58.70 -9.23 -45.33
C SER A 368 -59.70 -10.41 -45.32
N VAL A 369 -60.72 -10.37 -44.45
CA VAL A 369 -61.87 -11.26 -44.41
C VAL A 369 -63.16 -10.51 -44.81
#